data_b8f5f3f0507119e1bcc0c326ff9bef4f
#
_entry.id   b8f5f3f0507119e1bcc0c326ff9bef4f
#
_cell.length_a   1.000
_cell.length_b   1.000
_cell.length_c   1.000
_cell.angle_alpha   90.00
_cell.angle_beta   90.00
_cell.angle_gamma   90.00
#
_symmetry.space_group_name_H-M   'P 1'
#
loop_
_entity.id
_entity.type
_entity.pdbx_description
1 polymer ?
#
loop_
_entity_poly.entity_id
_entity_poly.type
_entity_poly.pdbx_seq_one_letter_code
_entity_poly.pdbx_strand_id
1 'polypeptide(L)'
;IEEDQACTVRCVSRKGSERIARYACRCAANRRCLTIGHKANVLKSDVFFRDICIEEARSAGVKFRESYIDALCLDVLQHPADHDVIVTTNMFGDILSDVAAYLVGGLGLLPSANIGRNHALFEPVHGSAPDIAGKKIANPIAAIRSAAMLLSHIGQNRSAELVEQAIQNVTERGIRTKDLGGDATTDDFGSAIHQEVSRIMPKK
;
A
#
# COMPACT_ATOMS: atom_id res chain seq x y z
N ILE A 1 -37.36 -1.36 4.23
CA ILE A 1 -36.45 -2.01 5.19
C ILE A 1 -37.35 -2.36 6.37
N GLU A 2 -37.53 -3.64 6.64
CA GLU A 2 -38.26 -4.12 7.81
C GLU A 2 -37.33 -4.01 9.04
N GLU A 3 -37.93 -3.92 10.25
CA GLU A 3 -37.15 -3.70 11.50
C GLU A 3 -36.07 -4.78 11.74
N ASP A 4 -36.25 -5.97 11.19
CA ASP A 4 -35.38 -7.14 11.35
C ASP A 4 -34.41 -7.36 10.16
N GLN A 5 -34.35 -6.44 9.16
CA GLN A 5 -33.56 -6.62 7.97
C GLN A 5 -32.74 -5.38 7.63
N ALA A 6 -31.48 -5.58 7.28
CA ALA A 6 -30.61 -4.55 6.73
C ALA A 6 -30.09 -4.97 5.35
N CYS A 7 -30.15 -4.06 4.38
CA CYS A 7 -29.68 -4.30 3.03
C CYS A 7 -28.59 -3.27 2.66
N THR A 8 -27.57 -3.73 1.97
CA THR A 8 -26.54 -2.87 1.38
C THR A 8 -26.46 -3.11 -0.12
N VAL A 9 -26.50 -2.06 -0.91
CA VAL A 9 -26.32 -2.13 -2.37
C VAL A 9 -24.87 -1.78 -2.71
N ARG A 10 -24.18 -2.71 -3.37
CA ARG A 10 -22.80 -2.51 -3.84
C ARG A 10 -22.80 -2.29 -5.34
N CYS A 11 -22.35 -1.12 -5.77
CA CYS A 11 -22.22 -0.76 -7.18
C CYS A 11 -20.75 -0.77 -7.62
N VAL A 12 -20.47 -1.47 -8.73
CA VAL A 12 -19.17 -1.48 -9.40
C VAL A 12 -19.38 -0.91 -10.80
N SER A 13 -18.64 0.16 -11.14
CA SER A 13 -18.77 0.81 -12.43
C SER A 13 -17.63 0.42 -13.38
N ARG A 14 -17.91 0.30 -14.69
CA ARG A 14 -16.89 0.04 -15.71
C ARG A 14 -15.76 1.08 -15.65
N LYS A 15 -16.11 2.36 -15.66
CA LYS A 15 -15.13 3.46 -15.61
C LYS A 15 -14.19 3.40 -14.40
N GLY A 16 -14.71 3.03 -13.23
CA GLY A 16 -13.92 2.87 -12.01
C GLY A 16 -12.99 1.66 -12.11
N SER A 17 -13.53 0.53 -12.59
CA SER A 17 -12.76 -0.72 -12.74
C SER A 17 -11.65 -0.58 -13.78
N GLU A 18 -11.93 0.00 -14.95
CA GLU A 18 -10.92 0.28 -15.98
C GLU A 18 -9.81 1.18 -15.44
N ARG A 19 -10.15 2.23 -14.70
CA ARG A 19 -9.16 3.17 -14.14
C ARG A 19 -8.17 2.47 -13.20
N ILE A 20 -8.67 1.67 -12.28
CA ILE A 20 -7.80 0.97 -11.32
C ILE A 20 -7.04 -0.18 -12.00
N ALA A 21 -7.67 -0.90 -12.92
CA ALA A 21 -7.03 -1.97 -13.68
C ALA A 21 -5.86 -1.44 -14.52
N ARG A 22 -6.04 -0.33 -15.25
CA ARG A 22 -4.96 0.33 -16.01
C ARG A 22 -3.83 0.83 -15.11
N TYR A 23 -4.17 1.34 -13.93
CA TYR A 23 -3.15 1.74 -12.96
C TYR A 23 -2.35 0.53 -12.48
N ALA A 24 -3.01 -0.55 -12.10
CA ALA A 24 -2.38 -1.80 -11.68
C ALA A 24 -1.51 -2.42 -12.79
N CYS A 25 -1.98 -2.40 -14.04
CA CYS A 25 -1.19 -2.86 -15.19
C CYS A 25 0.09 -2.04 -15.38
N ARG A 26 0.04 -0.70 -15.22
CA ARG A 26 1.26 0.13 -15.25
C ARG A 26 2.24 -0.23 -14.14
N CYS A 27 1.74 -0.47 -12.93
CA CYS A 27 2.58 -0.92 -11.81
C CYS A 27 3.20 -2.30 -12.09
N ALA A 28 2.48 -3.18 -12.78
CA ALA A 28 2.91 -4.54 -13.08
C ALA A 28 3.80 -4.68 -14.33
N ALA A 29 3.92 -3.64 -15.16
CA ALA A 29 4.59 -3.69 -16.47
C ALA A 29 6.05 -4.20 -16.41
N ASN A 30 6.77 -3.89 -15.33
CA ASN A 30 8.15 -4.33 -15.10
C ASN A 30 8.25 -5.35 -13.95
N ARG A 31 7.15 -6.03 -13.63
CA ARG A 31 7.05 -7.00 -12.55
C ARG A 31 6.62 -8.36 -13.08
N ARG A 32 6.67 -9.40 -12.23
CA ARG A 32 6.43 -10.79 -12.66
C ARG A 32 4.97 -11.06 -13.00
N CYS A 33 4.02 -10.53 -12.22
CA CYS A 33 2.60 -10.88 -12.34
C CYS A 33 1.68 -9.85 -11.66
N LEU A 34 0.50 -9.65 -12.26
CA LEU A 34 -0.64 -8.97 -11.64
C LEU A 34 -1.60 -10.02 -11.06
N THR A 35 -1.91 -9.93 -9.78
CA THR A 35 -2.95 -10.76 -9.15
C THR A 35 -4.27 -9.99 -9.10
N ILE A 36 -5.34 -10.56 -9.66
CA ILE A 36 -6.70 -10.00 -9.64
C ILE A 36 -7.46 -10.68 -8.51
N GLY A 37 -7.66 -9.94 -7.40
CA GLY A 37 -8.40 -10.42 -6.23
C GLY A 37 -9.89 -10.09 -6.33
N HIS A 38 -10.76 -11.10 -6.17
CA HIS A 38 -12.21 -10.93 -6.32
C HIS A 38 -13.01 -11.98 -5.54
N LYS A 39 -14.35 -11.81 -5.47
CA LYS A 39 -15.29 -12.80 -4.92
C LYS A 39 -16.35 -13.16 -5.96
N ALA A 40 -15.94 -13.42 -7.19
CA ALA A 40 -16.82 -13.66 -8.34
C ALA A 40 -17.69 -14.92 -8.23
N ASN A 41 -17.34 -15.85 -7.36
CA ASN A 41 -18.15 -17.03 -7.05
C ASN A 41 -19.41 -16.70 -6.23
N VAL A 42 -19.47 -15.53 -5.58
CA VAL A 42 -20.61 -15.09 -4.76
C VAL A 42 -21.22 -13.79 -5.29
N LEU A 43 -20.38 -12.82 -5.67
CA LEU A 43 -20.80 -11.46 -6.01
C LEU A 43 -20.80 -11.23 -7.52
N LYS A 44 -21.97 -10.95 -8.10
CA LYS A 44 -22.09 -10.61 -9.53
C LYS A 44 -21.33 -9.32 -9.90
N SER A 45 -21.25 -8.36 -8.98
CA SER A 45 -20.44 -7.15 -9.16
C SER A 45 -18.96 -7.46 -9.30
N ASP A 46 -18.46 -8.53 -8.67
CA ASP A 46 -17.07 -8.95 -8.77
C ASP A 46 -16.77 -9.77 -10.03
N VAL A 47 -17.76 -10.46 -10.59
CA VAL A 47 -17.64 -11.01 -11.96
C VAL A 47 -17.36 -9.85 -12.92
N PHE A 48 -18.17 -8.80 -12.86
CA PHE A 48 -18.01 -7.62 -13.71
C PHE A 48 -16.64 -6.92 -13.51
N PHE A 49 -16.19 -6.75 -12.26
CA PHE A 49 -14.88 -6.18 -11.94
C PHE A 49 -13.74 -7.02 -12.50
N ARG A 50 -13.76 -8.32 -12.22
CA ARG A 50 -12.75 -9.29 -12.66
C ARG A 50 -12.61 -9.28 -14.18
N ASP A 51 -13.72 -9.37 -14.92
CA ASP A 51 -13.70 -9.44 -16.37
C ASP A 51 -13.07 -8.18 -16.99
N ILE A 52 -13.36 -7.00 -16.44
CA ILE A 52 -12.72 -5.75 -16.86
C ILE A 52 -11.21 -5.76 -16.56
N CYS A 53 -10.80 -6.24 -15.38
CA CYS A 53 -9.38 -6.34 -15.05
C CYS A 53 -8.64 -7.29 -16.00
N ILE A 54 -9.27 -8.40 -16.40
CA ILE A 54 -8.73 -9.34 -17.38
C ILE A 54 -8.61 -8.70 -18.77
N GLU A 55 -9.66 -7.98 -19.22
CA GLU A 55 -9.66 -7.23 -20.49
C GLU A 55 -8.47 -6.25 -20.55
N GLU A 56 -8.29 -5.44 -19.50
CA GLU A 56 -7.22 -4.45 -19.43
C GLU A 56 -5.82 -5.10 -19.32
N ALA A 57 -5.67 -6.18 -18.55
CA ALA A 57 -4.39 -6.89 -18.42
C ALA A 57 -3.97 -7.54 -19.75
N ARG A 58 -4.91 -8.15 -20.48
CA ARG A 58 -4.65 -8.69 -21.83
C ARG A 58 -4.29 -7.62 -22.83
N SER A 59 -5.04 -6.51 -22.82
CA SER A 59 -4.77 -5.36 -23.70
C SER A 59 -3.40 -4.73 -23.44
N ALA A 60 -2.96 -4.71 -22.19
CA ALA A 60 -1.65 -4.19 -21.79
C ALA A 60 -0.50 -5.22 -21.95
N GLY A 61 -0.77 -6.46 -22.31
CA GLY A 61 0.23 -7.53 -22.39
C GLY A 61 0.84 -7.92 -21.05
N VAL A 62 0.14 -7.66 -19.95
CA VAL A 62 0.61 -7.97 -18.60
C VAL A 62 0.23 -9.40 -18.23
N LYS A 63 1.19 -10.17 -17.71
CA LYS A 63 0.92 -11.49 -17.16
C LYS A 63 0.08 -11.35 -15.90
N PHE A 64 -1.02 -12.09 -15.80
CA PHE A 64 -1.91 -12.03 -14.66
C PHE A 64 -2.35 -13.42 -14.18
N ARG A 65 -2.85 -13.46 -12.95
CA ARG A 65 -3.56 -14.58 -12.34
C ARG A 65 -4.77 -14.07 -11.58
N GLU A 66 -5.75 -14.94 -11.36
CA GLU A 66 -6.96 -14.67 -10.58
C GLU A 66 -6.88 -15.38 -9.24
N SER A 67 -7.46 -14.78 -8.20
CA SER A 67 -7.63 -15.43 -6.90
C SER A 67 -8.90 -14.96 -6.21
N TYR A 68 -9.60 -15.86 -5.54
CA TYR A 68 -10.67 -15.49 -4.62
C TYR A 68 -10.06 -14.78 -3.41
N ILE A 69 -10.69 -13.69 -2.99
CA ILE A 69 -10.12 -12.79 -1.98
C ILE A 69 -9.85 -13.46 -0.64
N ASP A 70 -10.69 -14.39 -0.24
CA ASP A 70 -10.52 -15.20 0.99
C ASP A 70 -9.28 -16.10 0.91
N ALA A 71 -9.08 -16.79 -0.21
CA ALA A 71 -7.88 -17.58 -0.45
C ALA A 71 -6.64 -16.69 -0.58
N LEU A 72 -6.78 -15.53 -1.23
CA LEU A 72 -5.69 -14.58 -1.44
C LEU A 72 -5.15 -14.02 -0.12
N CYS A 73 -6.01 -13.76 0.87
CA CYS A 73 -5.56 -13.32 2.20
C CYS A 73 -4.58 -14.31 2.84
N LEU A 74 -4.87 -15.60 2.73
CA LEU A 74 -3.98 -16.64 3.24
C LEU A 74 -2.72 -16.80 2.37
N ASP A 75 -2.87 -16.78 1.05
CA ASP A 75 -1.77 -16.96 0.11
C ASP A 75 -0.72 -15.84 0.23
N VAL A 76 -1.15 -14.59 0.42
CA VAL A 76 -0.24 -13.45 0.68
C VAL A 76 0.58 -13.64 1.94
N LEU A 77 0.02 -14.25 2.99
CA LEU A 77 0.77 -14.53 4.21
C LEU A 77 1.74 -15.70 4.06
N GLN A 78 1.37 -16.74 3.32
CA GLN A 78 2.17 -17.93 3.13
C GLN A 78 3.25 -17.77 2.06
N HIS A 79 2.92 -17.08 0.96
CA HIS A 79 3.76 -16.93 -0.22
C HIS A 79 3.87 -15.46 -0.66
N PRO A 80 4.29 -14.52 0.23
CA PRO A 80 4.30 -13.08 -0.09
C PRO A 80 5.15 -12.75 -1.31
N ALA A 81 6.23 -13.50 -1.53
CA ALA A 81 7.13 -13.32 -2.67
C ALA A 81 6.49 -13.61 -4.03
N ASP A 82 5.32 -14.26 -4.07
CA ASP A 82 4.62 -14.56 -5.31
C ASP A 82 3.69 -13.43 -5.77
N HIS A 83 3.50 -12.41 -4.94
CA HIS A 83 2.60 -11.29 -5.19
C HIS A 83 3.36 -9.99 -5.41
N ASP A 84 3.49 -9.55 -6.64
CA ASP A 84 4.15 -8.27 -6.97
C ASP A 84 3.18 -7.08 -6.97
N VAL A 85 2.04 -7.25 -7.63
CA VAL A 85 0.96 -6.27 -7.70
C VAL A 85 -0.36 -6.99 -7.54
N ILE A 86 -1.22 -6.47 -6.68
CA ILE A 86 -2.56 -6.99 -6.50
C ILE A 86 -3.57 -5.89 -6.82
N VAL A 87 -4.59 -6.20 -7.64
CA VAL A 87 -5.72 -5.32 -7.89
C VAL A 87 -6.99 -5.96 -7.35
N THR A 88 -7.75 -5.19 -6.60
CA THR A 88 -9.05 -5.61 -6.06
C THR A 88 -9.97 -4.41 -5.86
N THR A 89 -11.20 -4.66 -5.42
CA THR A 89 -12.15 -3.60 -5.08
C THR A 89 -11.82 -2.98 -3.72
N ASN A 90 -12.28 -1.75 -3.46
CA ASN A 90 -11.90 -0.94 -2.30
C ASN A 90 -11.99 -1.72 -0.97
N MET A 91 -13.15 -2.20 -0.60
CA MET A 91 -13.37 -2.90 0.67
C MET A 91 -12.44 -4.12 0.85
N PHE A 92 -12.22 -4.88 -0.20
CA PHE A 92 -11.31 -6.02 -0.16
C PHE A 92 -9.85 -5.60 -0.11
N GLY A 93 -9.52 -4.47 -0.74
CA GLY A 93 -8.20 -3.87 -0.67
C GLY A 93 -7.85 -3.42 0.74
N ASP A 94 -8.79 -2.78 1.44
CA ASP A 94 -8.61 -2.35 2.82
C ASP A 94 -8.32 -3.55 3.74
N ILE A 95 -9.13 -4.62 3.62
CA ILE A 95 -8.93 -5.85 4.42
C ILE A 95 -7.58 -6.51 4.08
N LEU A 96 -7.28 -6.64 2.79
CA LEU A 96 -6.05 -7.32 2.34
C LEU A 96 -4.79 -6.55 2.71
N SER A 97 -4.83 -5.20 2.65
CA SER A 97 -3.68 -4.38 3.05
C SER A 97 -3.39 -4.49 4.55
N ASP A 98 -4.43 -4.57 5.39
CA ASP A 98 -4.26 -4.78 6.83
C ASP A 98 -3.68 -6.18 7.13
N VAL A 99 -4.16 -7.22 6.43
CA VAL A 99 -3.56 -8.56 6.51
C VAL A 99 -2.08 -8.53 6.09
N ALA A 100 -1.76 -7.88 4.99
CA ALA A 100 -0.40 -7.77 4.48
C ALA A 100 0.52 -6.91 5.36
N ALA A 101 -0.03 -5.98 6.14
CA ALA A 101 0.72 -5.17 7.10
C ALA A 101 1.49 -6.02 8.12
N TYR A 102 0.95 -7.18 8.47
CA TYR A 102 1.61 -8.15 9.36
C TYR A 102 3.01 -8.56 8.83
N LEU A 103 3.16 -8.72 7.53
CA LEU A 103 4.42 -9.17 6.90
C LEU A 103 5.56 -8.17 7.02
N VAL A 104 5.25 -6.89 7.17
CA VAL A 104 6.23 -5.81 7.21
C VAL A 104 6.44 -5.23 8.61
N GLY A 105 5.76 -5.77 9.62
CA GLY A 105 5.92 -5.34 11.01
C GLY A 105 4.87 -4.35 11.50
N GLY A 106 3.79 -4.15 10.76
CA GLY A 106 2.61 -3.40 11.19
C GLY A 106 2.33 -2.12 10.39
N LEU A 107 1.17 -1.52 10.71
CA LEU A 107 0.63 -0.35 10.00
C LEU A 107 1.51 0.90 10.08
N GLY A 108 2.31 1.03 11.14
CA GLY A 108 3.26 2.15 11.33
C GLY A 108 4.37 2.23 10.28
N LEU A 109 4.48 1.23 9.40
CA LEU A 109 5.49 1.17 8.35
C LEU A 109 4.93 1.39 6.93
N LEU A 110 3.60 1.43 6.77
CA LEU A 110 2.95 1.40 5.47
C LEU A 110 2.56 2.79 4.97
N PRO A 111 3.11 3.21 3.83
CA PRO A 111 2.64 4.38 3.10
C PRO A 111 1.41 4.02 2.26
N SER A 112 0.61 5.02 1.95
CA SER A 112 -0.54 4.94 1.05
C SER A 112 -0.59 6.12 0.09
N ALA A 113 -1.26 5.93 -1.05
CA ALA A 113 -1.51 6.99 -2.02
C ALA A 113 -2.88 6.86 -2.68
N ASN A 114 -3.60 7.96 -2.72
CA ASN A 114 -4.83 8.13 -3.50
C ASN A 114 -4.50 8.88 -4.79
N ILE A 115 -4.42 8.17 -5.91
CA ILE A 115 -4.00 8.73 -7.19
C ILE A 115 -5.21 9.05 -8.06
N GLY A 116 -5.48 10.33 -8.26
CA GLY A 116 -6.50 10.86 -9.16
C GLY A 116 -5.95 11.21 -10.55
N ARG A 117 -6.77 11.91 -11.37
CA ARG A 117 -6.34 12.37 -12.69
C ARG A 117 -5.41 13.58 -12.62
N ASN A 118 -5.73 14.53 -11.73
CA ASN A 118 -5.07 15.84 -11.65
C ASN A 118 -4.43 16.05 -10.26
N HIS A 119 -4.78 15.27 -9.28
CA HIS A 119 -4.32 15.40 -7.90
C HIS A 119 -3.97 14.03 -7.34
N ALA A 120 -3.06 14.01 -6.39
CA ALA A 120 -2.71 12.83 -5.61
C ALA A 120 -2.60 13.22 -4.12
N LEU A 121 -2.98 12.30 -3.24
CA LEU A 121 -2.82 12.42 -1.80
C LEU A 121 -1.92 11.27 -1.33
N PHE A 122 -0.95 11.59 -0.49
CA PHE A 122 -0.03 10.62 0.10
C PHE A 122 -0.14 10.70 1.61
N GLU A 123 -0.45 9.59 2.24
CA GLU A 123 -0.69 9.52 3.67
C GLU A 123 -0.30 8.14 4.22
N PRO A 124 -0.02 8.00 5.53
CA PRO A 124 0.09 6.69 6.16
C PRO A 124 -1.21 5.88 6.04
N VAL A 125 -1.09 4.56 6.01
CA VAL A 125 -2.27 3.66 6.07
C VAL A 125 -2.97 3.78 7.43
N HIS A 126 -2.21 3.94 8.51
CA HIS A 126 -2.74 4.02 9.87
C HIS A 126 -3.55 5.30 10.14
N GLY A 127 -4.50 5.23 11.05
CA GLY A 127 -5.30 6.36 11.53
C GLY A 127 -4.56 7.27 12.51
N SER A 128 -5.32 8.09 13.25
CA SER A 128 -4.81 9.15 14.15
C SER A 128 -4.23 8.66 15.48
N ALA A 129 -4.50 7.40 15.88
CA ALA A 129 -4.03 6.79 17.13
C ALA A 129 -4.16 7.72 18.36
N PRO A 130 -5.39 8.13 18.75
CA PRO A 130 -5.61 9.14 19.80
C PRO A 130 -5.00 8.75 21.15
N ASP A 131 -4.89 7.45 21.42
CA ASP A 131 -4.33 6.93 22.68
C ASP A 131 -2.86 7.25 22.89
N ILE A 132 -2.11 7.51 21.83
CA ILE A 132 -0.69 7.84 21.88
C ILE A 132 -0.39 9.29 21.44
N ALA A 133 -1.40 10.07 21.12
CA ALA A 133 -1.25 11.45 20.72
C ALA A 133 -0.50 12.26 21.81
N GLY A 134 0.48 13.05 21.41
CA GLY A 134 1.32 13.85 22.30
C GLY A 134 2.39 13.10 23.11
N LYS A 135 2.41 11.77 23.09
CA LYS A 135 3.36 10.96 23.85
C LYS A 135 4.74 10.80 23.17
N LYS A 136 4.88 11.27 21.93
CA LYS A 136 6.14 11.20 21.13
C LYS A 136 6.67 9.76 20.94
N ILE A 137 5.79 8.77 20.89
CA ILE A 137 6.15 7.34 20.74
C ILE A 137 5.69 6.74 19.41
N ALA A 138 4.95 7.50 18.60
CA ALA A 138 4.49 7.05 17.29
C ALA A 138 5.67 6.83 16.34
N ASN A 139 5.62 5.74 15.58
CA ASN A 139 6.59 5.47 14.53
C ASN A 139 6.35 6.40 13.33
N PRO A 140 7.33 7.23 12.91
CA PRO A 140 7.13 8.16 11.80
C PRO A 140 7.42 7.55 10.42
N ILE A 141 7.83 6.28 10.33
CA ILE A 141 8.27 5.64 9.08
C ILE A 141 7.20 5.69 8.01
N ALA A 142 5.94 5.38 8.33
CA ALA A 142 4.85 5.40 7.36
C ALA A 142 4.67 6.80 6.73
N ALA A 143 4.74 7.86 7.53
CA ALA A 143 4.65 9.24 7.04
C ALA A 143 5.86 9.62 6.18
N ILE A 144 7.07 9.24 6.58
CA ILE A 144 8.30 9.47 5.82
C ILE A 144 8.26 8.72 4.48
N ARG A 145 7.79 7.47 4.46
CA ARG A 145 7.60 6.69 3.23
C ARG A 145 6.52 7.28 2.32
N SER A 146 5.45 7.83 2.90
CA SER A 146 4.42 8.54 2.11
C SER A 146 5.03 9.76 1.40
N ALA A 147 5.93 10.48 2.06
CA ALA A 147 6.70 11.56 1.42
C ALA A 147 7.64 11.04 0.33
N ALA A 148 8.29 9.89 0.53
CA ALA A 148 9.10 9.24 -0.51
C ALA A 148 8.26 8.82 -1.72
N MET A 149 7.04 8.26 -1.50
CA MET A 149 6.09 7.98 -2.59
C MET A 149 5.69 9.24 -3.35
N LEU A 150 5.46 10.36 -2.65
CA LEU A 150 5.19 11.66 -3.29
C LEU A 150 6.37 12.10 -4.16
N LEU A 151 7.60 12.02 -3.65
CA LEU A 151 8.80 12.35 -4.42
C LEU A 151 8.90 11.50 -5.69
N SER A 152 8.68 10.21 -5.60
CA SER A 152 8.66 9.31 -6.75
C SER A 152 7.55 9.69 -7.75
N HIS A 153 6.36 10.03 -7.26
CA HIS A 153 5.22 10.43 -8.10
C HIS A 153 5.50 11.67 -8.94
N ILE A 154 6.26 12.64 -8.40
CA ILE A 154 6.65 13.85 -9.13
C ILE A 154 7.97 13.69 -9.91
N GLY A 155 8.46 12.45 -10.07
CA GLY A 155 9.66 12.14 -10.85
C GLY A 155 10.99 12.31 -10.11
N GLN A 156 10.98 12.60 -8.81
CA GLN A 156 12.18 12.74 -7.99
C GLN A 156 12.63 11.37 -7.41
N ASN A 157 12.79 10.37 -8.30
CA ASN A 157 13.08 8.98 -7.93
C ASN A 157 14.34 8.85 -7.08
N ARG A 158 15.41 9.58 -7.45
CA ARG A 158 16.66 9.55 -6.69
C ARG A 158 16.49 10.03 -5.25
N SER A 159 15.70 11.08 -5.04
CA SER A 159 15.38 11.58 -3.70
C SER A 159 14.55 10.59 -2.89
N ALA A 160 13.58 9.93 -3.53
CA ALA A 160 12.79 8.87 -2.91
C ALA A 160 13.67 7.70 -2.45
N GLU A 161 14.58 7.23 -3.31
CA GLU A 161 15.55 6.16 -2.99
C GLU A 161 16.45 6.53 -1.80
N LEU A 162 16.92 7.77 -1.73
CA LEU A 162 17.74 8.24 -0.60
C LEU A 162 16.97 8.21 0.72
N VAL A 163 15.69 8.56 0.70
CA VAL A 163 14.83 8.48 1.91
C VAL A 163 14.66 7.03 2.36
N GLU A 164 14.34 6.10 1.44
CA GLU A 164 14.23 4.67 1.77
C GLU A 164 15.55 4.10 2.29
N GLN A 165 16.67 4.46 1.67
CA GLN A 165 18.00 4.05 2.13
C GLN A 165 18.31 4.58 3.54
N ALA A 166 17.90 5.83 3.84
CA ALA A 166 18.09 6.40 5.17
C ALA A 166 17.29 5.67 6.23
N ILE A 167 16.02 5.30 5.92
CA ILE A 167 15.18 4.49 6.83
C ILE A 167 15.88 3.16 7.13
N GLN A 168 16.36 2.47 6.10
CA GLN A 168 17.05 1.20 6.26
C GLN A 168 18.30 1.35 7.13
N ASN A 169 19.19 2.29 6.80
CA ASN A 169 20.45 2.52 7.52
C ASN A 169 20.23 2.86 9.00
N VAL A 170 19.23 3.72 9.30
CA VAL A 170 18.90 4.12 10.68
C VAL A 170 18.37 2.93 11.47
N THR A 171 17.48 2.15 10.86
CA THR A 171 16.88 0.97 11.49
C THR A 171 17.93 -0.14 11.74
N GLU A 172 18.83 -0.38 10.79
CA GLU A 172 19.94 -1.35 10.93
C GLU A 172 20.94 -0.96 12.02
N ARG A 173 21.16 0.35 12.25
CA ARG A 173 21.96 0.85 13.39
C ARG A 173 21.29 0.71 14.75
N GLY A 174 20.07 0.15 14.80
CA GLY A 174 19.35 -0.11 16.04
C GLY A 174 18.51 1.07 16.53
N ILE A 175 18.45 2.20 15.81
CA ILE A 175 17.56 3.31 16.17
C ILE A 175 16.16 2.92 15.70
N ARG A 176 15.30 2.52 16.63
CA ARG A 176 13.98 1.98 16.38
C ARG A 176 12.97 2.52 17.39
N THR A 177 11.75 2.72 16.96
CA THR A 177 10.64 3.05 17.85
C THR A 177 10.15 1.81 18.62
N LYS A 178 9.30 2.02 19.61
CA LYS A 178 8.84 0.96 20.53
C LYS A 178 8.14 -0.20 19.82
N ASP A 179 7.35 0.07 18.80
CA ASP A 179 6.67 -0.93 17.97
C ASP A 179 7.63 -1.83 17.17
N LEU A 180 8.87 -1.36 16.93
CA LEU A 180 9.95 -2.12 16.30
C LEU A 180 10.96 -2.67 17.33
N GLY A 181 10.58 -2.70 18.61
CA GLY A 181 11.41 -3.24 19.68
C GLY A 181 12.57 -2.34 20.13
N GLY A 182 12.52 -1.05 19.83
CA GLY A 182 13.47 -0.04 20.29
C GLY A 182 12.90 0.88 21.37
N ASP A 183 13.61 1.96 21.65
CA ASP A 183 13.29 2.97 22.66
C ASP A 183 13.32 4.40 22.11
N ALA A 184 13.62 4.58 20.81
CA ALA A 184 13.66 5.89 20.18
C ALA A 184 12.28 6.54 20.15
N THR A 185 12.25 7.83 20.47
CA THR A 185 11.04 8.64 20.30
C THR A 185 10.80 8.96 18.82
N THR A 186 9.61 9.46 18.49
CA THR A 186 9.28 9.99 17.16
C THR A 186 10.31 11.04 16.70
N ASP A 187 10.69 11.94 17.62
CA ASP A 187 11.63 13.04 17.34
C ASP A 187 13.07 12.51 17.12
N ASP A 188 13.51 11.53 17.93
CA ASP A 188 14.83 10.92 17.78
C ASP A 188 14.98 10.22 16.44
N PHE A 189 13.97 9.43 16.08
CA PHE A 189 13.96 8.73 14.80
C PHE A 189 13.94 9.71 13.62
N GLY A 190 13.06 10.72 13.66
CA GLY A 190 12.98 11.76 12.62
C GLY A 190 14.31 12.51 12.45
N SER A 191 14.96 12.87 13.56
CA SER A 191 16.27 13.53 13.57
C SER A 191 17.37 12.65 12.98
N ALA A 192 17.36 11.35 13.31
CA ALA A 192 18.31 10.38 12.76
C ALA A 192 18.15 10.22 11.23
N ILE A 193 16.91 10.18 10.74
CA ILE A 193 16.63 10.15 9.29
C ILE A 193 17.14 11.42 8.61
N HIS A 194 16.87 12.60 9.16
CA HIS A 194 17.34 13.86 8.59
C HIS A 194 18.87 13.90 8.47
N GLN A 195 19.57 13.50 9.52
CA GLN A 195 21.05 13.40 9.52
C GLN A 195 21.56 12.41 8.48
N GLU A 196 20.91 11.24 8.41
CA GLU A 196 21.33 10.19 7.48
C GLU A 196 21.11 10.59 6.02
N VAL A 197 19.96 11.18 5.68
CA VAL A 197 19.71 11.73 4.32
C VAL A 197 20.79 12.74 3.97
N SER A 198 21.12 13.67 4.89
CA SER A 198 22.16 14.68 4.67
C SER A 198 23.54 14.06 4.45
N ARG A 199 23.83 12.94 5.12
CA ARG A 199 25.11 12.20 5.01
C ARG A 199 25.26 11.48 3.67
N ILE A 200 24.18 10.83 3.19
CA ILE A 200 24.22 10.01 1.97
C ILE A 200 23.91 10.80 0.70
N MET A 201 23.41 12.04 0.85
CA MET A 201 23.15 12.92 -0.28
C MET A 201 24.48 13.26 -0.98
N PRO A 202 24.55 13.14 -2.33
CA PRO A 202 25.73 13.55 -3.07
C PRO A 202 26.05 15.02 -2.81
N LYS A 203 27.28 15.31 -2.38
CA LYS A 203 27.78 16.70 -2.32
C LYS A 203 27.81 17.24 -3.76
N LYS A 204 27.21 18.39 -3.97
CA LYS A 204 27.23 19.11 -5.25
C LYS A 204 28.64 19.52 -5.60
#